data_ebbce6d3bdcd35405e2f75ab98a7569e
#
_entry.id   ebbce6d3bdcd35405e2f75ab98a7569e
#
_cell.length_a   1.000
_cell.length_b   1.000
_cell.length_c   1.000
_cell.angle_alpha   90.00
_cell.angle_beta   90.00
_cell.angle_gamma   90.00
#
_symmetry.space_group_name_H-M   'P 1'
#
loop_
_entity.id
_entity.type
_entity.pdbx_description
1 polymer ?
#
loop_
_entity_poly.entity_id
_entity_poly.type
_entity_poly.pdbx_seq_one_letter_code
_entity_poly.pdbx_strand_id
1 'polypeptide(L)'
;MTKLDAVNVVVIGAGIFGAEMALRAKSLGLSVKIYEAKDNILSGASQNNQNRLHLGFHYPRDLETGRQSIRGFHAFRDKYRAAVQDEFVNAYFIANSNSLTSPAAYLTFCQELGVPFTKIAADNFPIDVRGADTGILCGEVVYDCRILRNLVWELLNSQTVDVVLGTRVTKVVQQSGVYKVEGSDGSSVFADII
;
A
#
# COMPACT_ATOMS: atom_id res chain seq x y z
N MET A 1 -5.66 -38.59 16.23
CA MET A 1 -4.72 -37.53 15.82
C MET A 1 -5.48 -36.66 14.83
N THR A 2 -5.87 -35.46 15.23
CA THR A 2 -6.47 -34.46 14.33
C THR A 2 -5.45 -34.15 13.25
N LYS A 3 -5.82 -34.30 11.98
CA LYS A 3 -5.02 -33.94 10.83
C LYS A 3 -4.74 -32.44 10.97
N LEU A 4 -3.49 -32.08 11.29
CA LEU A 4 -3.11 -30.66 11.34
C LEU A 4 -3.31 -30.08 9.94
N ASP A 5 -4.02 -28.99 9.85
CA ASP A 5 -4.21 -28.30 8.59
C ASP A 5 -2.84 -27.85 8.04
N ALA A 6 -2.63 -28.09 6.77
CA ALA A 6 -1.42 -27.68 6.07
C ALA A 6 -1.81 -26.84 4.84
N VAL A 7 -1.09 -25.76 4.62
CA VAL A 7 -1.26 -24.87 3.46
C VAL A 7 0.11 -24.58 2.86
N ASN A 8 0.15 -24.15 1.60
CA ASN A 8 1.43 -23.77 1.01
C ASN A 8 1.95 -22.44 1.59
N VAL A 9 1.06 -21.47 1.78
CA VAL A 9 1.45 -20.12 2.19
C VAL A 9 0.59 -19.64 3.36
N VAL A 10 1.23 -19.17 4.42
CA VAL A 10 0.58 -18.37 5.46
C VAL A 10 1.01 -16.91 5.31
N VAL A 11 0.05 -16.01 5.25
CA VAL A 11 0.28 -14.56 5.26
C VAL A 11 -0.08 -14.01 6.63
N ILE A 12 0.81 -13.25 7.25
CA ILE A 12 0.60 -12.64 8.56
C ILE A 12 0.26 -11.16 8.38
N GLY A 13 -1.01 -10.85 8.57
CA GLY A 13 -1.58 -9.51 8.40
C GLY A 13 -2.31 -9.34 7.07
N ALA A 14 -3.57 -8.90 7.13
CA ALA A 14 -4.42 -8.60 5.98
C ALA A 14 -4.42 -7.10 5.62
N GLY A 15 -3.28 -6.43 5.71
CA GLY A 15 -3.05 -5.13 5.08
C GLY A 15 -3.02 -5.26 3.56
N ILE A 16 -2.94 -4.16 2.82
CA ILE A 16 -2.97 -4.20 1.35
C ILE A 16 -1.85 -5.10 0.78
N PHE A 17 -0.65 -5.07 1.33
CA PHE A 17 0.45 -5.91 0.88
C PHE A 17 0.20 -7.39 1.15
N GLY A 18 -0.29 -7.75 2.34
CA GLY A 18 -0.62 -9.14 2.67
C GLY A 18 -1.73 -9.69 1.79
N ALA A 19 -2.78 -8.90 1.55
CA ALA A 19 -3.87 -9.28 0.64
C ALA A 19 -3.36 -9.49 -0.80
N GLU A 20 -2.52 -8.58 -1.33
CA GLU A 20 -1.92 -8.72 -2.66
C GLU A 20 -1.02 -9.96 -2.79
N MET A 21 -0.20 -10.24 -1.77
CA MET A 21 0.64 -11.43 -1.74
C MET A 21 -0.22 -12.70 -1.74
N ALA A 22 -1.30 -12.73 -0.96
CA ALA A 22 -2.23 -13.85 -0.93
C ALA A 22 -2.90 -14.08 -2.28
N LEU A 23 -3.43 -13.02 -2.91
CA LEU A 23 -4.02 -13.08 -4.25
C LEU A 23 -3.00 -13.57 -5.30
N ARG A 24 -1.76 -13.08 -5.20
CA ARG A 24 -0.69 -13.53 -6.10
C ARG A 24 -0.35 -15.00 -5.90
N ALA A 25 -0.22 -15.47 -4.66
CA ALA A 25 0.04 -16.87 -4.37
C ALA A 25 -1.11 -17.78 -4.88
N LYS A 26 -2.36 -17.36 -4.70
CA LYS A 26 -3.53 -18.06 -5.26
C LYS A 26 -3.49 -18.14 -6.77
N SER A 27 -3.09 -17.07 -7.46
CA SER A 27 -2.96 -17.07 -8.92
C SER A 27 -1.88 -18.04 -9.45
N LEU A 28 -0.96 -18.46 -8.58
CA LEU A 28 0.06 -19.49 -8.85
C LEU A 28 -0.41 -20.91 -8.48
N GLY A 29 -1.68 -21.07 -8.07
CA GLY A 29 -2.25 -22.38 -7.72
C GLY A 29 -1.93 -22.82 -6.28
N LEU A 30 -1.38 -21.96 -5.44
CA LEU A 30 -1.03 -22.29 -4.06
C LEU A 30 -2.25 -22.19 -3.14
N SER A 31 -2.31 -23.03 -2.10
CA SER A 31 -3.25 -22.87 -1.00
C SER A 31 -2.73 -21.80 -0.05
N VAL A 32 -3.61 -20.86 0.35
CA VAL A 32 -3.23 -19.68 1.12
C VAL A 32 -4.16 -19.49 2.29
N LYS A 33 -3.59 -19.19 3.46
CA LYS A 33 -4.30 -18.74 4.66
C LYS A 33 -3.74 -17.41 5.13
N ILE A 34 -4.61 -16.46 5.46
CA ILE A 34 -4.25 -15.17 6.06
C ILE A 34 -4.69 -15.17 7.52
N TYR A 35 -3.80 -14.76 8.43
CA TYR A 35 -4.14 -14.41 9.79
C TYR A 35 -4.12 -12.89 9.96
N GLU A 36 -5.22 -12.31 10.43
CA GLU A 36 -5.32 -10.88 10.75
C GLU A 36 -5.73 -10.72 12.22
N ALA A 37 -4.96 -9.91 12.94
CA ALA A 37 -5.16 -9.69 14.37
C ALA A 37 -6.40 -8.82 14.69
N LYS A 38 -6.90 -8.06 13.72
CA LYS A 38 -8.08 -7.20 13.84
C LYS A 38 -9.31 -7.85 13.23
N ASP A 39 -10.47 -7.29 13.52
CA ASP A 39 -11.77 -7.80 13.06
C ASP A 39 -12.06 -7.48 11.58
N ASN A 40 -11.17 -6.72 10.92
CA ASN A 40 -11.31 -6.37 9.51
C ASN A 40 -9.96 -6.30 8.82
N ILE A 41 -9.95 -6.63 7.52
CA ILE A 41 -8.78 -6.40 6.66
C ILE A 41 -8.50 -4.89 6.49
N LEU A 42 -7.31 -4.53 6.06
CA LEU A 42 -6.86 -3.16 5.80
C LEU A 42 -6.97 -2.20 7.01
N SER A 43 -7.14 -2.70 8.22
CA SER A 43 -7.39 -1.90 9.43
C SER A 43 -6.12 -1.34 10.10
N GLY A 44 -4.94 -1.61 9.54
CA GLY A 44 -3.65 -1.09 9.99
C GLY A 44 -3.24 0.19 9.27
N ALA A 45 -1.99 0.24 8.81
CA ALA A 45 -1.43 1.37 8.05
C ALA A 45 -2.21 1.67 6.76
N SER A 46 -2.82 0.66 6.13
CA SER A 46 -3.62 0.83 4.91
C SER A 46 -4.84 1.74 5.09
N GLN A 47 -5.36 1.87 6.32
CA GLN A 47 -6.46 2.77 6.65
C GLN A 47 -5.98 4.08 7.30
N ASN A 48 -4.87 4.02 8.05
CA ASN A 48 -4.42 5.11 8.92
C ASN A 48 -3.26 5.89 8.27
N ASN A 49 -3.43 6.28 7.02
CA ASN A 49 -2.50 7.12 6.26
C ASN A 49 -3.28 8.24 5.54
N GLN A 50 -2.62 9.00 4.71
CA GLN A 50 -3.26 10.09 3.96
C GLN A 50 -4.10 9.60 2.77
N ASN A 51 -4.18 8.30 2.52
CA ASN A 51 -4.87 7.66 1.39
C ASN A 51 -4.46 8.23 0.03
N ARG A 52 -3.23 8.73 -0.09
CA ARG A 52 -2.69 9.25 -1.35
C ARG A 52 -1.99 8.14 -2.12
N LEU A 53 -2.23 8.14 -3.40
CA LEU A 53 -1.52 7.31 -4.36
C LEU A 53 -0.49 8.19 -5.07
N HIS A 54 0.79 7.91 -4.82
CA HIS A 54 1.90 8.77 -5.21
C HIS A 54 2.44 8.46 -6.61
N LEU A 55 2.72 9.51 -7.38
CA LEU A 55 3.44 9.46 -8.65
C LEU A 55 4.96 9.71 -8.48
N GLY A 56 5.47 9.58 -7.27
CA GLY A 56 6.89 9.69 -6.98
C GLY A 56 7.37 11.07 -6.58
N PHE A 57 6.56 12.12 -6.69
CA PHE A 57 6.93 13.50 -6.35
C PHE A 57 7.35 13.70 -4.88
N HIS A 58 6.99 12.75 -4.03
CA HIS A 58 7.35 12.75 -2.61
C HIS A 58 8.81 12.35 -2.31
N TYR A 59 9.54 11.85 -3.30
CA TYR A 59 10.89 11.29 -3.13
C TYR A 59 12.00 12.11 -3.83
N PRO A 60 12.13 13.43 -3.59
CA PRO A 60 13.00 14.31 -4.39
C PRO A 60 14.50 14.01 -4.30
N ARG A 61 14.91 13.08 -3.45
CA ARG A 61 16.32 12.67 -3.27
C ARG A 61 16.60 11.24 -3.73
N ASP A 62 15.59 10.56 -4.28
CA ASP A 62 15.70 9.18 -4.74
C ASP A 62 14.83 8.94 -5.97
N LEU A 63 15.45 9.09 -7.13
CA LEU A 63 14.77 8.96 -8.41
C LEU A 63 14.27 7.53 -8.66
N GLU A 64 14.99 6.51 -8.18
CA GLU A 64 14.55 5.11 -8.36
C GLU A 64 13.29 4.81 -7.53
N THR A 65 13.24 5.25 -6.28
CA THR A 65 12.02 5.15 -5.47
C THR A 65 10.86 5.92 -6.12
N GLY A 66 11.13 7.10 -6.71
CA GLY A 66 10.14 7.84 -7.49
C GLY A 66 9.59 7.03 -8.67
N ARG A 67 10.45 6.40 -9.44
CA ARG A 67 10.07 5.53 -10.57
C ARG A 67 9.30 4.27 -10.13
N GLN A 68 9.66 3.68 -9.00
CA GLN A 68 8.92 2.56 -8.41
C GLN A 68 7.50 2.98 -8.04
N SER A 69 7.33 4.18 -7.46
CA SER A 69 6.01 4.75 -7.14
C SER A 69 5.14 4.91 -8.38
N ILE A 70 5.70 5.36 -9.51
CA ILE A 70 4.96 5.48 -10.78
C ILE A 70 4.41 4.11 -11.22
N ARG A 71 5.27 3.07 -11.21
CA ARG A 71 4.83 1.71 -11.56
C ARG A 71 3.71 1.22 -10.65
N GLY A 72 3.86 1.44 -9.34
CA GLY A 72 2.85 1.10 -8.34
C GLY A 72 1.55 1.88 -8.50
N PHE A 73 1.64 3.16 -8.85
CA PHE A 73 0.49 4.03 -9.10
C PHE A 73 -0.42 3.47 -10.20
N HIS A 74 0.15 3.17 -11.36
CA HIS A 74 -0.64 2.65 -12.48
C HIS A 74 -1.26 1.29 -12.16
N ALA A 75 -0.48 0.36 -11.62
CA ALA A 75 -0.96 -0.97 -11.24
C ALA A 75 -2.11 -0.91 -10.21
N PHE A 76 -1.98 -0.05 -9.20
CA PHE A 76 -3.03 0.13 -8.19
C PHE A 76 -4.28 0.78 -8.79
N ARG A 77 -4.11 1.87 -9.55
CA ARG A 77 -5.22 2.59 -10.17
C ARG A 77 -6.02 1.71 -11.11
N ASP A 78 -5.34 0.89 -11.91
CA ASP A 78 -6.01 0.00 -12.87
C ASP A 78 -6.77 -1.11 -12.14
N LYS A 79 -6.18 -1.69 -11.09
CA LYS A 79 -6.80 -2.77 -10.33
C LYS A 79 -7.95 -2.31 -9.44
N TYR A 80 -7.82 -1.15 -8.81
CA TYR A 80 -8.74 -0.64 -7.80
C TYR A 80 -9.42 0.67 -8.23
N ARG A 81 -9.68 0.84 -9.52
CA ARG A 81 -10.21 2.09 -10.09
C ARG A 81 -11.44 2.62 -9.38
N ALA A 82 -12.35 1.76 -8.94
CA ALA A 82 -13.57 2.17 -8.24
C ALA A 82 -13.31 2.81 -6.87
N ALA A 83 -12.16 2.55 -6.25
CA ALA A 83 -11.76 3.20 -5.00
C ALA A 83 -11.01 4.52 -5.24
N VAL A 84 -10.52 4.78 -6.45
CA VAL A 84 -9.70 5.95 -6.76
C VAL A 84 -10.57 7.17 -7.02
N GLN A 85 -10.20 8.30 -6.42
CA GLN A 85 -10.80 9.61 -6.61
C GLN A 85 -9.73 10.54 -7.20
N ASP A 86 -9.97 11.06 -8.38
CA ASP A 86 -9.05 11.88 -9.18
C ASP A 86 -9.59 13.31 -9.47
N GLU A 87 -10.68 13.70 -8.82
CA GLU A 87 -11.29 15.03 -8.95
C GLU A 87 -10.60 16.11 -8.07
N PHE A 88 -9.37 15.85 -7.62
CA PHE A 88 -8.64 16.74 -6.73
C PHE A 88 -7.45 17.37 -7.43
N VAL A 89 -7.15 18.60 -6.99
CA VAL A 89 -5.88 19.24 -7.30
C VAL A 89 -4.89 18.89 -6.20
N ASN A 90 -3.83 18.15 -6.55
CA ASN A 90 -2.72 17.87 -5.64
C ASN A 90 -1.58 18.84 -5.89
N ALA A 91 -1.06 19.45 -4.83
CA ALA A 91 0.07 20.35 -4.88
C ALA A 91 1.17 19.93 -3.91
N TYR A 92 2.41 20.16 -4.32
CA TYR A 92 3.59 20.11 -3.46
C TYR A 92 4.23 21.48 -3.43
N PHE A 93 4.53 21.96 -2.24
CA PHE A 93 5.26 23.21 -2.03
C PHE A 93 6.57 22.93 -1.33
N ILE A 94 7.60 23.65 -1.73
CA ILE A 94 8.94 23.52 -1.16
C ILE A 94 9.13 24.64 -0.14
N ALA A 95 9.41 24.27 1.12
CA ALA A 95 9.61 25.23 2.18
C ALA A 95 10.84 26.13 1.89
N ASN A 96 10.69 27.44 2.15
CA ASN A 96 11.75 28.43 1.95
C ASN A 96 12.90 28.27 2.94
N SER A 97 12.65 27.64 4.09
CA SER A 97 13.65 27.42 5.13
C SER A 97 13.61 25.96 5.62
N ASN A 98 14.76 25.47 6.09
CA ASN A 98 14.92 24.14 6.66
C ASN A 98 14.55 22.97 5.71
N SER A 99 14.41 23.22 4.42
CA SER A 99 14.21 22.18 3.42
C SER A 99 15.56 21.55 3.06
N LEU A 100 15.60 20.23 3.00
CA LEU A 100 16.77 19.46 2.50
C LEU A 100 16.87 19.47 0.98
N THR A 101 15.87 20.03 0.29
CA THR A 101 15.81 20.10 -1.18
C THR A 101 15.44 21.53 -1.57
N SER A 102 16.30 22.18 -2.38
CA SER A 102 15.99 23.51 -2.89
C SER A 102 14.87 23.45 -3.95
N PRO A 103 14.13 24.55 -4.19
CA PRO A 103 13.13 24.58 -5.27
C PRO A 103 13.69 24.21 -6.64
N ALA A 104 14.90 24.65 -6.98
CA ALA A 104 15.55 24.32 -8.25
C ALA A 104 15.84 22.81 -8.35
N ALA A 105 16.45 22.21 -7.30
CA ALA A 105 16.73 20.79 -7.27
C ALA A 105 15.44 19.94 -7.33
N TYR A 106 14.37 20.41 -6.69
CA TYR A 106 13.08 19.72 -6.75
C TYR A 106 12.48 19.74 -8.15
N LEU A 107 12.51 20.87 -8.84
CA LEU A 107 12.00 20.98 -10.20
C LEU A 107 12.82 20.14 -11.19
N THR A 108 14.16 20.09 -11.03
CA THR A 108 15.01 19.19 -11.81
C THR A 108 14.61 17.72 -11.59
N PHE A 109 14.45 17.32 -10.34
CA PHE A 109 13.97 15.97 -10.01
C PHE A 109 12.61 15.67 -10.66
N CYS A 110 11.63 16.59 -10.61
CA CYS A 110 10.32 16.39 -11.23
C CYS A 110 10.44 16.21 -12.76
N GLN A 111 11.36 16.94 -13.41
CA GLN A 111 11.65 16.77 -14.84
C GLN A 111 12.26 15.39 -15.13
N GLU A 112 13.24 14.96 -14.34
CA GLU A 112 13.90 13.65 -14.48
C GLU A 112 12.97 12.48 -14.18
N LEU A 113 11.96 12.69 -13.33
CA LEU A 113 10.93 11.70 -13.04
C LEU A 113 10.05 11.40 -14.27
N GLY A 114 9.90 12.38 -15.18
CA GLY A 114 9.21 12.20 -16.45
C GLY A 114 7.68 12.17 -16.34
N VAL A 115 7.11 12.60 -15.22
CA VAL A 115 5.65 12.67 -14.99
C VAL A 115 5.18 14.11 -15.19
N PRO A 116 4.05 14.34 -15.88
CA PRO A 116 3.50 15.68 -16.07
C PRO A 116 3.24 16.41 -14.76
N PHE A 117 3.66 17.66 -14.69
CA PHE A 117 3.36 18.59 -13.60
C PHE A 117 3.30 20.03 -14.13
N THR A 118 2.66 20.91 -13.37
CA THR A 118 2.62 22.34 -13.64
C THR A 118 3.28 23.08 -12.50
N LYS A 119 4.29 23.89 -12.77
CA LYS A 119 4.89 24.78 -11.78
C LYS A 119 3.88 25.85 -11.36
N ILE A 120 3.80 26.14 -10.06
CA ILE A 120 2.94 27.17 -9.51
C ILE A 120 3.69 28.01 -8.47
N ALA A 121 3.40 29.31 -8.42
CA ALA A 121 3.79 30.17 -7.29
C ALA A 121 2.76 29.99 -6.15
N ALA A 122 3.24 30.10 -4.91
CA ALA A 122 2.37 29.94 -3.74
C ALA A 122 1.20 30.97 -3.76
N ASP A 123 1.46 32.21 -4.16
CA ASP A 123 0.47 33.29 -4.25
C ASP A 123 -0.66 33.03 -5.27
N ASN A 124 -0.43 32.12 -6.22
CA ASN A 124 -1.41 31.75 -7.24
C ASN A 124 -2.22 30.50 -6.85
N PHE A 125 -2.00 29.96 -5.65
CA PHE A 125 -2.74 28.80 -5.17
C PHE A 125 -4.01 29.25 -4.43
N PRO A 126 -5.17 28.55 -4.57
CA PRO A 126 -6.44 28.99 -3.99
C PRO A 126 -6.46 29.06 -2.46
N ILE A 127 -5.49 28.46 -1.79
CA ILE A 127 -5.37 28.43 -0.33
C ILE A 127 -4.10 29.20 0.06
N ASP A 128 -4.16 29.99 1.14
CA ASP A 128 -3.01 30.72 1.67
C ASP A 128 -1.87 29.75 2.05
N VAL A 129 -0.78 29.82 1.31
CA VAL A 129 0.42 28.98 1.50
C VAL A 129 1.52 29.86 2.08
N ARG A 130 1.92 29.59 3.32
CA ARG A 130 2.96 30.34 4.02
C ARG A 130 4.27 29.57 4.11
N GLY A 131 5.37 30.27 4.00
CA GLY A 131 6.71 29.70 4.14
C GLY A 131 7.18 28.90 2.93
N ALA A 132 6.54 29.08 1.78
CA ALA A 132 6.96 28.52 0.50
C ALA A 132 6.56 29.47 -0.64
N ASP A 133 7.42 29.62 -1.65
CA ASP A 133 7.16 30.50 -2.81
C ASP A 133 6.88 29.68 -4.09
N THR A 134 7.42 28.47 -4.15
CA THR A 134 7.36 27.62 -5.33
C THR A 134 6.77 26.26 -5.01
N GLY A 135 5.89 25.79 -5.88
CA GLY A 135 5.32 24.45 -5.85
C GLY A 135 5.05 23.89 -7.23
N ILE A 136 4.44 22.73 -7.24
CA ILE A 136 3.91 22.06 -8.44
C ILE A 136 2.48 21.62 -8.19
N LEU A 137 1.69 21.59 -9.26
CA LEU A 137 0.44 20.86 -9.35
C LEU A 137 0.72 19.52 -10.06
N CYS A 138 0.15 18.45 -9.57
CA CYS A 138 0.39 17.11 -10.13
C CYS A 138 -0.87 16.25 -10.13
N GLY A 139 -0.86 15.20 -10.96
CA GLY A 139 -1.96 14.27 -11.14
C GLY A 139 -1.98 13.10 -10.13
N GLU A 140 -1.42 13.29 -8.92
CA GLU A 140 -1.61 12.30 -7.86
C GLU A 140 -3.08 12.25 -7.43
N VAL A 141 -3.50 11.11 -6.93
CA VAL A 141 -4.90 10.85 -6.58
C VAL A 141 -5.00 10.35 -5.14
N VAL A 142 -6.22 10.32 -4.62
CA VAL A 142 -6.54 9.68 -3.35
C VAL A 142 -7.42 8.46 -3.58
N TYR A 143 -7.53 7.60 -2.58
CA TYR A 143 -8.45 6.47 -2.62
C TYR A 143 -9.36 6.44 -1.38
N ASP A 144 -10.61 5.97 -1.58
CA ASP A 144 -11.51 5.68 -0.48
C ASP A 144 -11.16 4.30 0.10
N CYS A 145 -10.69 4.30 1.34
CA CYS A 145 -10.25 3.08 2.03
C CYS A 145 -11.39 2.10 2.29
N ARG A 146 -12.65 2.57 2.40
CA ARG A 146 -13.81 1.69 2.60
C ARG A 146 -14.15 0.97 1.30
N ILE A 147 -14.15 1.67 0.19
CA ILE A 147 -14.36 1.07 -1.13
C ILE A 147 -13.22 0.11 -1.43
N LEU A 148 -11.97 0.51 -1.20
CA LEU A 148 -10.81 -0.36 -1.37
C LEU A 148 -10.92 -1.65 -0.55
N ARG A 149 -11.32 -1.56 0.72
CA ARG A 149 -11.53 -2.73 1.59
C ARG A 149 -12.55 -3.70 1.00
N ASN A 150 -13.69 -3.20 0.53
CA ASN A 150 -14.73 -4.04 -0.06
C ASN A 150 -14.22 -4.73 -1.33
N LEU A 151 -13.55 -4.02 -2.23
CA LEU A 151 -12.95 -4.60 -3.43
C LEU A 151 -11.92 -5.69 -3.11
N VAL A 152 -11.04 -5.44 -2.15
CA VAL A 152 -10.04 -6.42 -1.72
C VAL A 152 -10.71 -7.64 -1.09
N TRP A 153 -11.74 -7.44 -0.27
CA TRP A 153 -12.50 -8.51 0.35
C TRP A 153 -13.20 -9.39 -0.69
N GLU A 154 -13.85 -8.78 -1.68
CA GLU A 154 -14.46 -9.50 -2.79
C GLU A 154 -13.45 -10.31 -3.60
N LEU A 155 -12.26 -9.76 -3.86
CA LEU A 155 -11.19 -10.48 -4.55
C LEU A 155 -10.69 -11.68 -3.75
N LEU A 156 -10.45 -11.53 -2.44
CA LEU A 156 -10.02 -12.63 -1.57
C LEU A 156 -11.07 -13.74 -1.55
N ASN A 157 -12.35 -13.39 -1.41
CA ASN A 157 -13.45 -14.36 -1.42
C ASN A 157 -13.59 -15.07 -2.77
N SER A 158 -13.54 -14.33 -3.88
CA SER A 158 -13.68 -14.91 -5.23
C SER A 158 -12.57 -15.93 -5.55
N GLN A 159 -11.40 -15.75 -4.97
CA GLN A 159 -10.27 -16.68 -5.10
C GLN A 159 -10.21 -17.70 -3.95
N THR A 160 -11.22 -17.76 -3.11
CA THR A 160 -11.29 -18.71 -1.99
C THR A 160 -10.04 -18.69 -1.10
N VAL A 161 -9.57 -17.47 -0.77
CA VAL A 161 -8.52 -17.28 0.23
C VAL A 161 -9.12 -17.48 1.62
N ASP A 162 -8.51 -18.33 2.44
CA ASP A 162 -8.92 -18.53 3.83
C ASP A 162 -8.39 -17.37 4.69
N VAL A 163 -9.30 -16.51 5.17
CA VAL A 163 -8.95 -15.34 5.99
C VAL A 163 -9.50 -15.51 7.40
N VAL A 164 -8.60 -15.60 8.37
CA VAL A 164 -8.91 -15.70 9.80
C VAL A 164 -8.73 -14.33 10.45
N LEU A 165 -9.84 -13.67 10.74
CA LEU A 165 -9.90 -12.38 11.42
C LEU A 165 -9.88 -12.54 12.93
N GLY A 166 -9.50 -11.48 13.66
CA GLY A 166 -9.46 -11.47 15.14
C GLY A 166 -8.37 -12.37 15.74
N THR A 167 -7.51 -12.96 14.90
CA THR A 167 -6.51 -13.92 15.36
C THR A 167 -5.09 -13.38 15.11
N ARG A 168 -4.40 -13.08 16.19
CA ARG A 168 -2.99 -12.67 16.15
C ARG A 168 -2.11 -13.92 16.05
N VAL A 169 -1.17 -13.94 15.11
CA VAL A 169 -0.07 -14.92 15.14
C VAL A 169 0.83 -14.62 16.33
N THR A 170 0.97 -15.58 17.21
CA THR A 170 1.74 -15.47 18.45
C THR A 170 3.11 -16.13 18.36
N LYS A 171 3.24 -17.11 17.46
CA LYS A 171 4.48 -17.86 17.31
C LYS A 171 4.63 -18.42 15.88
N VAL A 172 5.86 -18.38 15.41
CA VAL A 172 6.28 -19.04 14.17
C VAL A 172 7.55 -19.83 14.46
N VAL A 173 7.55 -21.11 14.14
CA VAL A 173 8.71 -21.99 14.35
C VAL A 173 8.97 -22.80 13.09
N GLN A 174 10.20 -22.76 12.61
CA GLN A 174 10.63 -23.64 11.53
C GLN A 174 10.98 -25.02 12.08
N GLN A 175 10.42 -26.06 11.49
CA GLN A 175 10.63 -27.46 11.89
C GLN A 175 10.73 -28.31 10.61
N SER A 176 11.88 -28.99 10.44
CA SER A 176 12.06 -29.93 9.31
C SER A 176 11.68 -29.37 7.94
N GLY A 177 12.00 -28.08 7.67
CA GLY A 177 11.77 -27.45 6.37
C GLY A 177 10.40 -26.79 6.20
N VAL A 178 9.48 -26.93 7.16
CA VAL A 178 8.18 -26.27 7.17
C VAL A 178 8.05 -25.32 8.37
N TYR A 179 7.12 -24.40 8.30
CA TYR A 179 6.81 -23.47 9.37
C TYR A 179 5.55 -23.92 10.11
N LYS A 180 5.62 -24.01 11.43
CA LYS A 180 4.43 -24.08 12.28
C LYS A 180 4.06 -22.67 12.72
N VAL A 181 2.84 -22.24 12.39
CA VAL A 181 2.28 -20.93 12.75
C VAL A 181 1.18 -21.15 13.79
N GLU A 182 1.24 -20.43 14.91
CA GLU A 182 0.30 -20.55 16.03
C GLU A 182 -0.47 -19.24 16.21
N GLY A 183 -1.79 -19.32 16.27
CA GLY A 183 -2.70 -18.21 16.50
C GLY A 183 -3.03 -18.00 17.98
N SER A 184 -3.47 -16.79 18.33
CA SER A 184 -3.92 -16.43 19.70
C SER A 184 -5.19 -17.15 20.15
N ASP A 185 -5.93 -17.72 19.23
CA ASP A 185 -7.14 -18.55 19.46
C ASP A 185 -6.80 -20.02 19.75
N GLY A 186 -5.51 -20.37 19.80
CA GLY A 186 -5.04 -21.74 20.00
C GLY A 186 -4.97 -22.57 18.71
N SER A 187 -5.35 -21.99 17.57
CA SER A 187 -5.19 -22.65 16.27
C SER A 187 -3.73 -22.80 15.89
N SER A 188 -3.42 -23.81 15.09
CA SER A 188 -2.10 -23.94 14.48
C SER A 188 -2.21 -24.52 13.08
N VAL A 189 -1.29 -24.10 12.20
CA VAL A 189 -1.20 -24.55 10.81
C VAL A 189 0.26 -24.75 10.42
N PHE A 190 0.51 -25.69 9.54
CA PHE A 190 1.82 -25.85 8.88
C PHE A 190 1.81 -25.18 7.53
N ALA A 191 2.93 -24.53 7.16
CA ALA A 191 3.10 -23.87 5.88
C ALA A 191 4.50 -24.10 5.31
N ASP A 192 4.61 -24.11 4.00
CA ASP A 192 5.90 -24.16 3.30
C ASP A 192 6.55 -22.77 3.28
N ILE A 193 5.72 -21.70 3.24
CA ILE A 193 6.12 -20.29 3.11
C ILE A 193 5.34 -19.42 4.11
N ILE A 194 5.98 -18.41 4.65
CA ILE A 194 5.36 -17.35 5.45
C ILE A 194 5.78 -15.96 4.96
#